data_4796758bc8958c720e9dc6001c840b7d
#
_entry.id   4796758bc8958c720e9dc6001c840b7d
#
_cell.length_a   1.000
_cell.length_b   1.000
_cell.length_c   1.000
_cell.angle_alpha   90.00
_cell.angle_beta   90.00
_cell.angle_gamma   90.00
#
_symmetry.space_group_name_H-M   'P 1'
#
loop_
_entity.id
_entity.type
_entity.pdbx_description
1 polymer ?
#
loop_
_entity_poly.entity_id
_entity_poly.type
_entity_poly.pdbx_seq_one_letter_code
_entity_poly.pdbx_strand_id
1 'polypeptide(L)'
;MTDNTRLTFVDAVAEGFRNWRSTSGTATRPEFWYWFLFTALASIVASTIDSVFLPPSALVIPENLDAFTGDQIREILDVTLGESIWTVSTLITVSLFIPTLTVTIRRFREAGSAVAFAWAVHLIVPLSTVVLFSLGYTTADMVDAGISDTNAGSVLVIALAMLGLVAANLAALIIWIVVAARPAKSTEPR
;
A
#
# COMPACT_ATOMS: atom_id res chain seq x y z
N MET A 1 -11.08 10.66 -40.62
CA MET A 1 -9.70 10.90 -40.13
C MET A 1 -9.69 10.59 -38.67
N THR A 2 -9.33 9.37 -38.29
CA THR A 2 -9.13 9.00 -36.90
C THR A 2 -7.76 9.55 -36.50
N ASP A 3 -7.81 10.63 -35.72
CA ASP A 3 -6.61 11.20 -35.11
C ASP A 3 -6.03 10.15 -34.15
N ASN A 4 -5.03 9.42 -34.63
CA ASN A 4 -4.31 8.39 -33.90
C ASN A 4 -3.25 9.07 -33.01
N THR A 5 -3.70 10.07 -32.22
CA THR A 5 -2.86 10.70 -31.21
C THR A 5 -2.49 9.64 -30.17
N ARG A 6 -1.23 9.21 -30.21
CA ARG A 6 -0.68 8.29 -29.22
C ARG A 6 -0.78 8.97 -27.86
N LEU A 7 -1.49 8.32 -26.94
CA LEU A 7 -1.59 8.80 -25.55
C LEU A 7 -0.18 9.06 -25.01
N THR A 8 0.09 10.31 -24.62
CA THR A 8 1.37 10.66 -23.99
C THR A 8 1.30 10.43 -22.48
N PHE A 9 2.47 10.41 -21.83
CA PHE A 9 2.57 10.34 -20.36
C PHE A 9 1.80 11.50 -19.71
N VAL A 10 1.97 12.71 -20.22
CA VAL A 10 1.32 13.94 -19.69
C VAL A 10 -0.20 13.85 -19.82
N ASP A 11 -0.69 13.37 -20.96
CA ASP A 11 -2.13 13.20 -21.19
C ASP A 11 -2.74 12.19 -20.21
N ALA A 12 -2.06 11.06 -19.98
CA ALA A 12 -2.51 10.04 -19.05
C ALA A 12 -2.59 10.56 -17.60
N VAL A 13 -1.58 11.33 -17.18
CA VAL A 13 -1.58 11.95 -15.83
C VAL A 13 -2.68 12.99 -15.72
N ALA A 14 -2.84 13.85 -16.72
CA ALA A 14 -3.91 14.86 -16.75
C ALA A 14 -5.30 14.20 -16.72
N GLU A 15 -5.48 13.08 -17.44
CA GLU A 15 -6.74 12.32 -17.46
C GLU A 15 -7.02 11.66 -16.10
N GLY A 16 -5.98 11.12 -15.43
CA GLY A 16 -6.08 10.58 -14.09
C GLY A 16 -6.59 11.64 -13.08
N PHE A 17 -6.03 12.85 -13.12
CA PHE A 17 -6.48 13.95 -12.28
C PHE A 17 -7.85 14.50 -12.70
N ARG A 18 -8.15 14.61 -13.99
CA ARG A 18 -9.47 15.08 -14.47
C ARG A 18 -10.59 14.17 -14.00
N ASN A 19 -10.35 12.86 -13.99
CA ASN A 19 -11.34 11.85 -13.63
C ASN A 19 -11.15 11.25 -12.22
N TRP A 20 -10.44 11.94 -11.32
CA TRP A 20 -10.10 11.44 -9.99
C TRP A 20 -11.29 11.00 -9.11
N ARG A 21 -12.49 11.52 -9.42
CA ARG A 21 -13.74 11.18 -8.71
C ARG A 21 -14.64 10.24 -9.51
N SER A 22 -14.30 9.97 -10.78
CA SER A 22 -15.15 9.17 -11.66
C SER A 22 -14.72 7.71 -11.65
N THR A 23 -15.53 6.88 -11.05
CA THR A 23 -15.38 5.42 -11.13
C THR A 23 -16.04 4.82 -12.36
N SER A 24 -16.73 5.63 -13.20
CA SER A 24 -17.34 5.21 -14.46
C SER A 24 -16.32 5.16 -15.60
N GLY A 25 -16.66 4.46 -16.69
CA GLY A 25 -15.77 4.30 -17.84
C GLY A 25 -14.68 3.24 -17.66
N THR A 26 -13.70 3.28 -18.54
CA THR A 26 -12.56 2.35 -18.62
C THR A 26 -11.25 3.12 -18.67
N ALA A 27 -10.14 2.49 -18.31
CA ALA A 27 -8.80 3.02 -18.45
C ALA A 27 -7.94 2.03 -19.26
N THR A 28 -7.35 2.52 -20.35
CA THR A 28 -6.47 1.72 -21.20
C THR A 28 -5.20 1.28 -20.47
N ARG A 29 -4.52 0.24 -20.99
CA ARG A 29 -3.23 -0.20 -20.43
C ARG A 29 -2.20 0.94 -20.36
N PRO A 30 -1.94 1.71 -21.44
CA PRO A 30 -0.99 2.81 -21.39
C PRO A 30 -1.40 3.87 -20.35
N GLU A 31 -2.68 4.26 -20.28
CA GLU A 31 -3.18 5.21 -19.29
C GLU A 31 -2.87 4.74 -17.86
N PHE A 32 -3.18 3.46 -17.55
CA PHE A 32 -2.92 2.88 -16.25
C PHE A 32 -1.42 2.85 -15.91
N TRP A 33 -0.56 2.36 -16.83
CA TRP A 33 0.87 2.24 -16.57
C TRP A 33 1.58 3.59 -16.49
N TYR A 34 1.15 4.60 -17.27
CA TYR A 34 1.67 5.96 -17.15
C TYR A 34 1.25 6.61 -15.83
N TRP A 35 0.02 6.38 -15.38
CA TRP A 35 -0.42 6.81 -14.06
C TRP A 35 0.41 6.16 -12.94
N PHE A 36 0.63 4.85 -13.04
CA PHE A 36 1.47 4.12 -12.09
C PHE A 36 2.90 4.66 -12.07
N LEU A 37 3.50 4.89 -13.23
CA LEU A 37 4.84 5.50 -13.34
C LEU A 37 4.86 6.88 -12.67
N PHE A 38 3.84 7.70 -12.88
CA PHE A 38 3.71 9.01 -12.23
C PHE A 38 3.68 8.87 -10.70
N THR A 39 2.83 7.98 -10.17
CA THR A 39 2.74 7.76 -8.70
C THR A 39 4.04 7.22 -8.12
N ALA A 40 4.73 6.32 -8.83
CA ALA A 40 6.04 5.81 -8.42
C ALA A 40 7.11 6.91 -8.38
N LEU A 41 7.19 7.75 -9.42
CA LEU A 41 8.12 8.88 -9.44
C LEU A 41 7.81 9.90 -8.34
N ALA A 42 6.54 10.23 -8.14
CA ALA A 42 6.11 11.13 -7.06
C ALA A 42 6.50 10.57 -5.68
N SER A 43 6.33 9.26 -5.45
CA SER A 43 6.74 8.60 -4.20
C SER A 43 8.25 8.59 -4.00
N ILE A 44 9.05 8.37 -5.06
CA ILE A 44 10.52 8.43 -4.98
C ILE A 44 10.97 9.84 -4.61
N VAL A 45 10.42 10.87 -5.26
CA VAL A 45 10.75 12.26 -4.94
C VAL A 45 10.37 12.60 -3.51
N ALA A 46 9.18 12.22 -3.07
CA ALA A 46 8.72 12.45 -1.71
C ALA A 46 9.63 11.76 -0.67
N SER A 47 9.95 10.48 -0.88
CA SER A 47 10.85 9.74 0.02
C SER A 47 12.27 10.33 0.05
N THR A 48 12.75 10.89 -1.06
CA THR A 48 14.02 11.60 -1.08
C THR A 48 13.96 12.89 -0.26
N ILE A 49 12.87 13.65 -0.36
CA ILE A 49 12.65 14.83 0.47
C ILE A 49 12.60 14.45 1.94
N ASP A 50 11.84 13.42 2.28
CA ASP A 50 11.74 12.95 3.67
C ASP A 50 13.11 12.54 4.22
N SER A 51 13.91 11.78 3.46
CA SER A 51 15.23 11.32 3.90
C SER A 51 16.24 12.46 4.15
N VAL A 52 16.07 13.58 3.45
CA VAL A 52 16.96 14.73 3.57
C VAL A 52 16.52 15.70 4.69
N PHE A 53 15.20 15.96 4.78
CA PHE A 53 14.65 17.00 5.65
C PHE A 53 14.00 16.46 6.93
N LEU A 54 13.60 15.20 6.92
CA LEU A 54 12.94 14.49 8.02
C LEU A 54 13.64 13.14 8.24
N PRO A 55 14.96 13.14 8.54
CA PRO A 55 15.65 11.86 8.74
C PRO A 55 15.00 11.12 9.91
N PRO A 56 14.79 9.78 9.78
CA PRO A 56 14.19 9.00 10.85
C PRO A 56 15.03 9.07 12.12
N SER A 57 14.39 9.07 13.26
CA SER A 57 15.06 8.98 14.55
C SER A 57 15.90 7.71 14.62
N ALA A 58 17.10 7.83 15.18
CA ALA A 58 17.95 6.66 15.38
C ALA A 58 17.31 5.74 16.43
N LEU A 59 16.65 4.69 15.98
CA LEU A 59 16.13 3.65 16.87
C LEU A 59 17.32 2.90 17.48
N VAL A 60 17.43 2.95 18.80
CA VAL A 60 18.42 2.15 19.54
C VAL A 60 17.89 0.72 19.64
N ILE A 61 18.34 -0.13 18.73
CA ILE A 61 18.04 -1.57 18.81
C ILE A 61 19.07 -2.17 19.78
N PRO A 62 18.64 -2.83 20.88
CA PRO A 62 19.56 -3.51 21.77
C PRO A 62 20.35 -4.58 21.03
N GLU A 63 21.66 -4.66 21.30
CA GLU A 63 22.52 -5.70 20.71
C GLU A 63 22.10 -7.11 21.11
N ASN A 64 21.36 -7.23 22.22
CA ASN A 64 20.90 -8.50 22.78
C ASN A 64 19.38 -8.60 22.66
N LEU A 65 18.88 -9.50 21.82
CA LEU A 65 17.44 -9.68 21.62
C LEU A 65 16.73 -10.16 22.91
N ASP A 66 17.45 -10.82 23.81
CA ASP A 66 16.90 -11.26 25.11
C ASP A 66 16.66 -10.10 26.09
N ALA A 67 17.19 -8.91 25.78
CA ALA A 67 17.03 -7.69 26.59
C ALA A 67 15.87 -6.79 26.07
N PHE A 68 15.13 -7.22 25.03
CA PHE A 68 13.98 -6.45 24.53
C PHE A 68 12.86 -6.41 25.55
N THR A 69 12.47 -5.21 25.96
CA THR A 69 11.34 -4.97 26.85
C THR A 69 10.11 -4.52 26.06
N GLY A 70 8.92 -4.73 26.61
CA GLY A 70 7.69 -4.25 26.01
C GLY A 70 7.67 -2.72 25.84
N ASP A 71 8.27 -1.97 26.79
CA ASP A 71 8.37 -0.51 26.69
C ASP A 71 9.22 -0.07 25.49
N GLN A 72 10.30 -0.77 25.18
CA GLN A 72 11.11 -0.48 24.00
C GLN A 72 10.34 -0.79 22.69
N ILE A 73 9.54 -1.86 22.68
CA ILE A 73 8.68 -2.16 21.53
C ILE A 73 7.65 -1.04 21.31
N ARG A 74 7.01 -0.56 22.40
CA ARG A 74 6.04 0.54 22.34
C ARG A 74 6.71 1.83 21.85
N GLU A 75 7.88 2.17 22.37
CA GLU A 75 8.64 3.34 21.95
C GLU A 75 8.97 3.30 20.44
N ILE A 76 9.41 2.14 19.93
CA ILE A 76 9.64 1.94 18.49
C ILE A 76 8.36 2.14 17.68
N LEU A 77 7.23 1.60 18.13
CA LEU A 77 5.94 1.74 17.47
C LEU A 77 5.45 3.18 17.48
N ASP A 78 5.54 3.86 18.63
CA ASP A 78 5.10 5.25 18.80
C ASP A 78 5.93 6.22 17.96
N VAL A 79 7.26 6.06 17.95
CA VAL A 79 8.16 6.85 17.10
C VAL A 79 7.86 6.60 15.63
N THR A 80 7.74 5.33 15.22
CA THR A 80 7.46 4.98 13.82
C THR A 80 6.12 5.53 13.35
N LEU A 81 5.06 5.47 14.18
CA LEU A 81 3.76 6.07 13.86
C LEU A 81 3.85 7.59 13.81
N GLY A 82 4.44 8.21 14.84
CA GLY A 82 4.54 9.67 14.95
C GLY A 82 5.31 10.28 13.78
N GLU A 83 6.44 9.68 13.42
CA GLU A 83 7.25 10.16 12.30
C GLU A 83 6.60 9.91 10.94
N SER A 84 5.94 8.75 10.75
CA SER A 84 5.36 8.40 9.45
C SER A 84 4.14 9.26 9.07
N ILE A 85 3.40 9.81 10.02
CA ILE A 85 2.17 10.60 9.74
C ILE A 85 2.51 11.94 9.09
N TRP A 86 3.61 12.59 9.49
CA TRP A 86 3.97 13.96 9.09
C TRP A 86 5.02 14.02 7.98
N THR A 87 5.12 12.99 7.15
CA THR A 87 6.04 12.94 6.02
C THR A 87 5.40 13.47 4.73
N VAL A 88 6.24 13.96 3.81
CA VAL A 88 5.81 14.34 2.45
C VAL A 88 5.29 13.11 1.70
N SER A 89 5.94 11.95 1.90
CA SER A 89 5.49 10.66 1.33
C SER A 89 4.07 10.31 1.76
N THR A 90 3.73 10.49 3.02
CA THR A 90 2.38 10.22 3.53
C THR A 90 1.37 11.20 2.94
N LEU A 91 1.69 12.50 2.87
CA LEU A 91 0.81 13.48 2.24
C LEU A 91 0.54 13.16 0.77
N ILE A 92 1.56 12.79 0.01
CA ILE A 92 1.43 12.38 -1.40
C ILE A 92 0.60 11.10 -1.52
N THR A 93 0.88 10.10 -0.69
CA THR A 93 0.15 8.83 -0.70
C THR A 93 -1.34 9.03 -0.43
N VAL A 94 -1.69 9.82 0.58
CA VAL A 94 -3.09 10.13 0.92
C VAL A 94 -3.75 10.93 -0.20
N SER A 95 -3.05 11.93 -0.76
CA SER A 95 -3.58 12.77 -1.85
C SER A 95 -3.85 11.98 -3.13
N LEU A 96 -2.97 11.02 -3.45
CA LEU A 96 -3.08 10.20 -4.65
C LEU A 96 -3.93 8.93 -4.46
N PHE A 97 -4.37 8.63 -3.22
CA PHE A 97 -5.12 7.41 -2.93
C PHE A 97 -6.41 7.30 -3.76
N ILE A 98 -7.24 8.34 -3.74
CA ILE A 98 -8.52 8.34 -4.48
C ILE A 98 -8.30 8.33 -6.00
N PRO A 99 -7.45 9.19 -6.59
CA PRO A 99 -7.14 9.11 -8.01
C PRO A 99 -6.63 7.74 -8.44
N THR A 100 -5.71 7.14 -7.68
CA THR A 100 -5.15 5.82 -8.00
C THR A 100 -6.20 4.72 -7.93
N LEU A 101 -7.07 4.78 -6.93
CA LEU A 101 -8.20 3.85 -6.80
C LEU A 101 -9.15 3.97 -8.01
N THR A 102 -9.50 5.17 -8.44
CA THR A 102 -10.42 5.37 -9.58
C THR A 102 -9.80 4.88 -10.89
N VAL A 103 -8.54 5.16 -11.16
CA VAL A 103 -7.82 4.64 -12.33
C VAL A 103 -7.76 3.10 -12.30
N THR A 104 -7.51 2.50 -11.12
CA THR A 104 -7.49 1.04 -10.95
C THR A 104 -8.88 0.43 -11.19
N ILE A 105 -9.95 1.03 -10.66
CA ILE A 105 -11.33 0.57 -10.89
C ILE A 105 -11.66 0.58 -12.39
N ARG A 106 -11.34 1.67 -13.08
CA ARG A 106 -11.56 1.81 -14.53
C ARG A 106 -10.77 0.77 -15.31
N ARG A 107 -9.51 0.51 -14.91
CA ARG A 107 -8.67 -0.52 -15.53
C ARG A 107 -9.18 -1.93 -15.30
N PHE A 108 -9.60 -2.27 -14.08
CA PHE A 108 -10.14 -3.59 -13.76
C PHE A 108 -11.43 -3.86 -14.52
N ARG A 109 -12.26 -2.83 -14.69
CA ARG A 109 -13.49 -2.95 -15.51
C ARG A 109 -13.16 -3.23 -16.98
N GLU A 110 -12.17 -2.54 -17.55
CA GLU A 110 -11.72 -2.80 -18.94
C GLU A 110 -11.17 -4.22 -19.09
N ALA A 111 -10.43 -4.72 -18.09
CA ALA A 111 -9.93 -6.09 -18.05
C ALA A 111 -11.03 -7.14 -17.80
N GLY A 112 -12.29 -6.73 -17.62
CA GLY A 112 -13.41 -7.62 -17.30
C GLY A 112 -13.36 -8.25 -15.92
N SER A 113 -12.60 -7.65 -15.01
CA SER A 113 -12.49 -8.09 -13.60
C SER A 113 -13.51 -7.37 -12.71
N ALA A 114 -13.90 -8.02 -11.61
CA ALA A 114 -14.84 -7.41 -10.68
C ALA A 114 -14.22 -6.20 -9.99
N VAL A 115 -14.97 -5.11 -9.92
CA VAL A 115 -14.56 -3.86 -9.25
C VAL A 115 -14.22 -4.07 -7.77
N ALA A 116 -14.85 -5.06 -7.13
CA ALA A 116 -14.55 -5.43 -5.75
C ALA A 116 -13.06 -5.78 -5.54
N PHE A 117 -12.38 -6.36 -6.54
CA PHE A 117 -10.94 -6.63 -6.45
C PHE A 117 -10.09 -5.35 -6.43
N ALA A 118 -10.51 -4.29 -7.14
CA ALA A 118 -9.81 -3.01 -7.09
C ALA A 118 -9.88 -2.40 -5.68
N TRP A 119 -11.04 -2.45 -5.04
CA TRP A 119 -11.23 -2.03 -3.65
C TRP A 119 -10.41 -2.90 -2.70
N ALA A 120 -10.48 -4.22 -2.82
CA ALA A 120 -9.76 -5.14 -1.94
C ALA A 120 -8.24 -4.88 -1.98
N VAL A 121 -7.65 -4.74 -3.16
CA VAL A 121 -6.21 -4.48 -3.33
C VAL A 121 -5.79 -3.13 -2.74
N HIS A 122 -6.65 -2.09 -2.84
CA HIS A 122 -6.31 -0.77 -2.28
C HIS A 122 -6.52 -0.67 -0.77
N LEU A 123 -7.46 -1.44 -0.21
CA LEU A 123 -7.74 -1.42 1.22
C LEU A 123 -6.86 -2.36 2.03
N ILE A 124 -6.29 -3.39 1.41
CA ILE A 124 -5.48 -4.38 2.13
C ILE A 124 -4.25 -3.76 2.79
N VAL A 125 -3.56 -2.82 2.12
CA VAL A 125 -2.36 -2.17 2.66
C VAL A 125 -2.68 -1.34 3.92
N PRO A 126 -3.59 -0.34 3.89
CA PRO A 126 -3.88 0.44 5.09
C PRO A 126 -4.47 -0.40 6.22
N LEU A 127 -5.31 -1.39 5.90
CA LEU A 127 -5.88 -2.28 6.92
C LEU A 127 -4.81 -3.17 7.55
N SER A 128 -3.91 -3.75 6.74
CA SER A 128 -2.82 -4.56 7.27
C SER A 128 -1.84 -3.74 8.11
N THR A 129 -1.62 -2.47 7.78
CA THR A 129 -0.81 -1.56 8.60
C THR A 129 -1.42 -1.38 9.98
N VAL A 130 -2.72 -1.09 10.07
CA VAL A 130 -3.42 -0.97 11.37
C VAL A 130 -3.31 -2.27 12.17
N VAL A 131 -3.53 -3.42 11.53
CA VAL A 131 -3.43 -4.73 12.19
C VAL A 131 -2.00 -5.01 12.67
N LEU A 132 -0.98 -4.71 11.86
CA LEU A 132 0.42 -4.92 12.24
C LEU A 132 0.81 -4.09 13.47
N PHE A 133 0.42 -2.81 13.53
CA PHE A 133 0.66 -1.98 14.72
C PHE A 133 -0.08 -2.52 15.93
N SER A 134 -1.36 -2.92 15.80
CA SER A 134 -2.12 -3.53 16.87
C SER A 134 -1.47 -4.81 17.41
N LEU A 135 -0.98 -5.69 16.53
CA LEU A 135 -0.24 -6.89 16.91
C LEU A 135 1.10 -6.55 17.57
N GLY A 136 1.78 -5.48 17.13
CA GLY A 136 3.01 -5.00 17.74
C GLY A 136 2.79 -4.60 19.21
N TYR A 137 1.76 -3.79 19.52
CA TYR A 137 1.42 -3.43 20.89
C TYR A 137 1.04 -4.65 21.74
N THR A 138 0.27 -5.59 21.17
CA THR A 138 -0.05 -6.86 21.86
C THR A 138 1.21 -7.66 22.18
N THR A 139 2.20 -7.66 21.28
CA THR A 139 3.49 -8.33 21.51
C THR A 139 4.24 -7.67 22.64
N ALA A 140 4.24 -6.32 22.72
CA ALA A 140 4.85 -5.58 23.81
C ALA A 140 4.25 -5.98 25.18
N ASP A 141 2.92 -6.06 25.28
CA ASP A 141 2.23 -6.49 26.51
C ASP A 141 2.62 -7.92 26.92
N MET A 142 2.80 -8.83 25.95
CA MET A 142 3.22 -10.21 26.22
C MET A 142 4.67 -10.30 26.67
N VAL A 143 5.56 -9.47 26.12
CA VAL A 143 6.97 -9.42 26.54
C VAL A 143 7.07 -8.96 27.98
N ASP A 144 6.31 -7.93 28.39
CA ASP A 144 6.29 -7.43 29.76
C ASP A 144 5.68 -8.45 30.76
N ALA A 145 4.68 -9.21 30.33
CA ALA A 145 4.11 -10.29 31.12
C ALA A 145 5.05 -11.49 31.30
N GLY A 146 6.14 -11.52 30.54
CA GLY A 146 7.06 -12.64 30.44
C GLY A 146 6.53 -13.76 29.52
N ILE A 147 7.40 -14.22 28.62
CA ILE A 147 7.05 -15.37 27.75
C ILE A 147 7.15 -16.64 28.59
N SER A 148 6.02 -17.31 28.79
CA SER A 148 5.89 -18.52 29.52
C SER A 148 5.21 -19.61 28.67
N ASP A 149 5.23 -20.85 29.10
CA ASP A 149 4.54 -21.95 28.41
C ASP A 149 3.04 -21.67 28.20
N THR A 150 2.44 -20.86 29.09
CA THR A 150 1.02 -20.49 28.99
C THR A 150 0.70 -19.51 27.88
N ASN A 151 1.66 -18.64 27.46
CA ASN A 151 1.45 -17.66 26.40
C ASN A 151 2.27 -17.92 25.13
N ALA A 152 3.14 -18.92 25.11
CA ALA A 152 3.95 -19.28 23.96
C ALA A 152 3.08 -19.56 22.71
N GLY A 153 1.91 -20.18 22.89
CA GLY A 153 0.94 -20.39 21.82
C GLY A 153 0.43 -19.09 21.22
N SER A 154 0.20 -18.06 22.02
CA SER A 154 -0.24 -16.73 21.53
C SER A 154 0.85 -16.01 20.75
N VAL A 155 2.10 -16.10 21.17
CA VAL A 155 3.25 -15.57 20.43
C VAL A 155 3.35 -16.20 19.03
N LEU A 156 3.20 -17.53 18.95
CA LEU A 156 3.17 -18.23 17.68
C LEU A 156 2.01 -17.78 16.79
N VAL A 157 0.82 -17.61 17.33
CA VAL A 157 -0.35 -17.11 16.58
C VAL A 157 -0.10 -15.71 16.03
N ILE A 158 0.47 -14.80 16.82
CA ILE A 158 0.83 -13.44 16.35
C ILE A 158 1.87 -13.51 15.23
N ALA A 159 2.92 -14.31 15.37
CA ALA A 159 3.94 -14.46 14.33
C ALA A 159 3.34 -15.00 13.01
N LEU A 160 2.46 -16.00 13.11
CA LEU A 160 1.74 -16.54 11.94
C LEU A 160 0.78 -15.52 11.33
N ALA A 161 0.12 -14.70 12.13
CA ALA A 161 -0.75 -13.62 11.65
C ALA A 161 0.06 -12.55 10.90
N MET A 162 1.20 -12.13 11.42
CA MET A 162 2.11 -11.19 10.74
C MET A 162 2.59 -11.75 9.39
N LEU A 163 3.02 -13.02 9.37
CA LEU A 163 3.43 -13.69 8.13
C LEU A 163 2.27 -13.79 7.13
N GLY A 164 1.07 -14.11 7.61
CA GLY A 164 -0.14 -14.15 6.80
C GLY A 164 -0.48 -12.79 6.18
N LEU A 165 -0.32 -11.69 6.91
CA LEU A 165 -0.51 -10.34 6.39
C LEU A 165 0.50 -9.99 5.28
N VAL A 166 1.77 -10.34 5.46
CA VAL A 166 2.80 -10.16 4.42
C VAL A 166 2.42 -10.95 3.17
N ALA A 167 2.04 -12.22 3.31
CA ALA A 167 1.62 -13.06 2.20
C ALA A 167 0.38 -12.50 1.49
N ALA A 168 -0.59 -11.98 2.24
CA ALA A 168 -1.80 -11.36 1.68
C ALA A 168 -1.47 -10.08 0.88
N ASN A 169 -0.56 -9.24 1.36
CA ASN A 169 -0.11 -8.05 0.61
C ASN A 169 0.62 -8.43 -0.69
N LEU A 170 1.49 -9.46 -0.65
CA LEU A 170 2.16 -9.96 -1.85
C LEU A 170 1.16 -10.55 -2.85
N ALA A 171 0.18 -11.32 -2.40
CA ALA A 171 -0.88 -11.85 -3.25
C ALA A 171 -1.71 -10.73 -3.89
N ALA A 172 -2.07 -9.70 -3.12
CA ALA A 172 -2.79 -8.54 -3.63
C ALA A 172 -1.97 -7.79 -4.70
N LEU A 173 -0.68 -7.59 -4.50
CA LEU A 173 0.21 -6.99 -5.48
C LEU A 173 0.28 -7.81 -6.78
N ILE A 174 0.42 -9.13 -6.68
CA ILE A 174 0.43 -10.02 -7.84
C ILE A 174 -0.91 -9.94 -8.60
N ILE A 175 -2.03 -10.01 -7.91
CA ILE A 175 -3.36 -9.88 -8.51
C ILE A 175 -3.49 -8.53 -9.22
N TRP A 176 -3.06 -7.46 -8.60
CA TRP A 176 -3.11 -6.12 -9.16
C TRP A 176 -2.31 -6.02 -10.47
N ILE A 177 -1.06 -6.51 -10.48
CA ILE A 177 -0.20 -6.52 -11.67
C ILE A 177 -0.82 -7.39 -12.78
N VAL A 178 -1.26 -8.60 -12.45
CA VAL A 178 -1.84 -9.54 -13.42
C VAL A 178 -3.10 -8.95 -14.07
N VAL A 179 -4.01 -8.38 -13.29
CA VAL A 179 -5.24 -7.78 -13.82
C VAL A 179 -4.93 -6.54 -14.64
N ALA A 180 -4.02 -5.68 -14.17
CA ALA A 180 -3.61 -4.49 -14.89
C ALA A 180 -2.96 -4.81 -16.25
N ALA A 181 -2.25 -5.92 -16.36
CA ALA A 181 -1.61 -6.39 -17.59
C ALA A 181 -2.56 -7.10 -18.57
N ARG A 182 -3.76 -7.52 -18.14
CA ARG A 182 -4.72 -8.25 -19.03
C ARG A 182 -5.15 -7.39 -20.22
N PRO A 183 -5.42 -7.98 -21.39
CA PRO A 183 -6.06 -7.28 -22.51
C PRO A 183 -7.45 -6.78 -22.12
N ALA A 184 -7.93 -5.77 -22.83
CA ALA A 184 -9.33 -5.37 -22.76
C ALA A 184 -10.22 -6.56 -23.09
N LYS A 185 -11.34 -6.69 -22.37
CA LYS A 185 -12.34 -7.72 -22.70
C LYS A 185 -12.93 -7.38 -24.07
N SER A 186 -12.76 -8.29 -25.04
CA SER A 186 -13.40 -8.13 -26.35
C SER A 186 -14.92 -8.14 -26.18
N THR A 187 -15.56 -7.04 -26.56
CA THR A 187 -17.01 -6.99 -26.76
C THR A 187 -17.30 -7.57 -28.14
N GLU A 188 -17.15 -8.89 -28.33
CA GLU A 188 -17.77 -9.53 -29.49
C GLU A 188 -19.29 -9.49 -29.30
N PRO A 189 -20.03 -8.91 -30.24
CA PRO A 189 -21.49 -9.02 -30.22
C PRO A 189 -21.85 -10.50 -30.43
N ARG A 190 -22.59 -11.08 -29.48
CA ARG A 190 -23.29 -12.36 -29.66
C ARG A 190 -24.50 -12.15 -30.55
#